data_faf078a0501afdece9d0db3f86255952
#
_entry.id   faf078a0501afdece9d0db3f86255952
#
_cell.length_a   1.000
_cell.length_b   1.000
_cell.length_c   1.000
_cell.angle_alpha   90.00
_cell.angle_beta   90.00
_cell.angle_gamma   90.00
#
_symmetry.space_group_name_H-M   'P 1'
#
loop_
_entity.id
_entity.type
_entity.pdbx_description
1 polymer ?
#
loop_
_entity_poly.entity_id
_entity_poly.type
_entity_poly.pdbx_seq_one_letter_code
_entity_poly.pdbx_strand_id
1 'polypeptide(L)'
;KSFDLPEFNKLLDLQREKSRLSWVGSGEQKTDKLWFQIRDKHGPTEFLGYDLFETEAKVVELIKDGKVLTALSAGDEGYVLSNQTPFYAESGGQVGDTGKILKGSEFLFEVRDTKKEAGDLHAHYGKVLRGSLGNNDIIKMQVNEKRRLNTRANHSATHLLHESLRRVLGSEVTQRGSYVSHDRLRFDFNYPKQMTADEILKVEKMVNDAKKHDKEDKEKREKKVHLIILSLIHISEPTR
;
A
#
# COMPACT_ATOMS: atom_id res chain seq x y z
N LYS A 1 19.60 3.63 -41.36
CA LYS A 1 19.94 4.76 -40.45
C LYS A 1 20.34 4.13 -39.13
N SER A 2 21.60 4.30 -38.71
CA SER A 2 22.09 3.83 -37.42
C SER A 2 21.55 4.76 -36.32
N PHE A 3 21.12 4.16 -35.22
CA PHE A 3 20.66 4.87 -34.04
C PHE A 3 21.87 5.23 -33.17
N ASP A 4 22.05 6.50 -32.85
CA ASP A 4 23.15 6.98 -32.01
C ASP A 4 22.77 6.82 -30.52
N LEU A 5 23.19 5.70 -29.94
CA LEU A 5 22.93 5.35 -28.54
C LEU A 5 23.55 6.34 -27.53
N PRO A 6 24.81 6.83 -27.71
CA PRO A 6 25.40 7.84 -26.84
C PRO A 6 24.61 9.14 -26.81
N GLU A 7 24.21 9.66 -27.95
CA GLU A 7 23.43 10.90 -28.03
C GLU A 7 22.01 10.74 -27.48
N PHE A 8 21.39 9.60 -27.69
CA PHE A 8 20.09 9.25 -27.08
C PHE A 8 20.16 9.25 -25.56
N ASN A 9 21.17 8.59 -24.96
CA ASN A 9 21.34 8.55 -23.52
C ASN A 9 21.60 9.94 -22.93
N LYS A 10 22.38 10.77 -23.60
CA LYS A 10 22.62 12.15 -23.21
C LYS A 10 21.36 13.00 -23.24
N LEU A 11 20.53 12.85 -24.25
CA LEU A 11 19.22 13.52 -24.35
C LEU A 11 18.23 13.02 -23.31
N LEU A 12 18.26 11.73 -23.00
CA LEU A 12 17.42 11.13 -21.96
C LEU A 12 17.78 11.66 -20.56
N ASP A 13 19.06 11.80 -20.27
CA ASP A 13 19.53 12.34 -19.00
C ASP A 13 19.24 13.85 -18.88
N LEU A 14 19.41 14.61 -19.93
CA LEU A 14 18.98 16.01 -20.01
C LEU A 14 17.47 16.16 -19.82
N GLN A 15 16.67 15.25 -20.36
CA GLN A 15 15.24 15.27 -20.17
C GLN A 15 14.84 14.89 -18.74
N ARG A 16 15.51 13.92 -18.14
CA ARG A 16 15.32 13.56 -16.72
C ARG A 16 15.67 14.74 -15.80
N GLU A 17 16.76 15.44 -16.09
CA GLU A 17 17.17 16.62 -15.34
C GLU A 17 16.21 17.79 -15.52
N LYS A 18 15.76 18.07 -16.74
CA LYS A 18 14.70 19.05 -17.02
C LYS A 18 13.40 18.69 -16.34
N SER A 19 12.98 17.43 -16.37
CA SER A 19 11.77 16.98 -15.68
C SER A 19 11.89 17.13 -14.16
N ARG A 20 13.07 16.89 -13.59
CA ARG A 20 13.33 17.14 -12.16
C ARG A 20 13.29 18.65 -11.83
N LEU A 21 13.80 19.51 -12.72
CA LEU A 21 13.83 20.96 -12.53
C LEU A 21 12.49 21.64 -12.85
N SER A 22 11.71 21.09 -13.77
CA SER A 22 10.41 21.64 -14.17
C SER A 22 9.24 21.14 -13.28
N TRP A 23 9.49 20.16 -12.44
CA TRP A 23 8.51 19.70 -11.46
C TRP A 23 8.48 20.69 -10.28
N VAL A 24 8.03 21.89 -10.56
CA VAL A 24 7.66 22.91 -9.57
C VAL A 24 6.27 22.54 -9.04
N GLY A 25 6.20 21.41 -8.33
CA GLY A 25 5.00 20.98 -7.63
C GLY A 25 4.91 21.70 -6.29
N SER A 26 3.76 22.28 -6.04
CA SER A 26 3.21 22.69 -4.76
C SER A 26 3.71 21.85 -3.59
N GLY A 27 3.94 22.42 -2.43
CA GLY A 27 4.11 21.82 -1.09
C GLY A 27 4.71 20.40 -0.92
N GLU A 28 4.46 19.49 -1.86
CA GLU A 28 4.94 18.10 -1.91
C GLU A 28 6.47 18.00 -2.00
N GLN A 29 7.14 18.87 -2.75
CA GLN A 29 8.62 18.83 -2.89
C GLN A 29 9.40 19.05 -1.59
N LYS A 30 8.87 19.84 -0.66
CA LYS A 30 9.51 20.04 0.65
C LYS A 30 9.36 18.80 1.52
N THR A 31 8.24 18.13 1.41
CA THR A 31 7.94 16.91 2.14
C THR A 31 8.80 15.76 1.63
N ASP A 32 8.92 15.60 0.30
CA ASP A 32 9.79 14.58 -0.32
C ASP A 32 11.26 14.72 0.14
N LYS A 33 11.80 15.95 0.14
CA LYS A 33 13.16 16.21 0.60
C LYS A 33 13.37 15.81 2.07
N LEU A 34 12.35 16.04 2.93
CA LEU A 34 12.40 15.68 4.33
C LEU A 34 12.50 14.14 4.49
N TRP A 35 11.69 13.38 3.76
CA TRP A 35 11.70 11.92 3.82
C TRP A 35 13.04 11.32 3.41
N PHE A 36 13.66 11.85 2.34
CA PHE A 36 15.00 11.42 1.93
C PHE A 36 16.06 11.75 2.98
N GLN A 37 16.02 12.93 3.61
CA GLN A 37 16.94 13.29 4.69
C GLN A 37 16.82 12.34 5.89
N ILE A 38 15.58 11.97 6.27
CA ILE A 38 15.33 11.04 7.36
C ILE A 38 15.86 9.65 6.99
N ARG A 39 15.59 9.21 5.78
CA ARG A 39 16.06 7.92 5.28
C ARG A 39 17.59 7.82 5.25
N ASP A 40 18.28 8.89 4.81
CA ASP A 40 19.74 8.95 4.79
C ASP A 40 20.34 8.96 6.20
N LYS A 41 19.64 9.56 7.17
CA LYS A 41 20.08 9.64 8.57
C LYS A 41 19.87 8.33 9.34
N HIS A 42 18.75 7.64 9.13
CA HIS A 42 18.32 6.51 9.96
C HIS A 42 18.32 5.16 9.24
N GLY A 43 18.49 5.16 7.91
CA GLY A 43 18.36 3.96 7.10
C GLY A 43 16.90 3.56 6.81
N PRO A 44 16.68 2.42 6.14
CA PRO A 44 15.36 1.90 5.85
C PRO A 44 14.66 1.37 7.10
N THR A 45 13.32 1.33 7.08
CA THR A 45 12.55 0.64 8.12
C THR A 45 12.55 -0.87 7.86
N GLU A 46 12.92 -1.67 8.84
CA GLU A 46 12.83 -3.13 8.74
C GLU A 46 11.36 -3.58 8.84
N PHE A 47 10.87 -4.28 7.83
CA PHE A 47 9.50 -4.78 7.79
C PHE A 47 9.40 -6.21 8.31
N LEU A 48 8.70 -6.40 9.45
CA LEU A 48 8.49 -7.69 10.12
C LEU A 48 7.07 -8.26 9.93
N GLY A 49 6.22 -7.55 9.20
CA GLY A 49 4.79 -7.84 9.10
C GLY A 49 4.41 -9.03 8.21
N TYR A 50 5.37 -9.79 7.67
CA TYR A 50 5.06 -11.06 7.02
C TYR A 50 4.58 -12.11 8.04
N ASP A 51 5.24 -12.15 9.20
CA ASP A 51 5.02 -13.17 10.24
C ASP A 51 4.41 -12.60 11.51
N LEU A 52 4.60 -11.29 11.78
CA LEU A 52 4.23 -10.66 13.04
C LEU A 52 3.08 -9.66 12.86
N PHE A 53 2.14 -9.69 13.81
CA PHE A 53 1.10 -8.64 13.96
C PHE A 53 1.45 -7.63 15.05
N GLU A 54 2.44 -7.94 15.88
CA GLU A 54 2.97 -7.02 16.87
C GLU A 54 4.48 -7.16 17.01
N THR A 55 5.14 -6.07 17.39
CA THR A 55 6.57 -6.04 17.69
C THR A 55 6.91 -4.88 18.61
N GLU A 56 8.03 -4.96 19.30
CA GLU A 56 8.66 -3.79 19.90
C GLU A 56 9.51 -3.07 18.84
N ALA A 57 9.57 -1.75 18.94
CA ALA A 57 10.36 -0.93 18.04
C ALA A 57 10.87 0.32 18.76
N LYS A 58 11.89 0.95 18.19
CA LYS A 58 12.41 2.22 18.66
C LYS A 58 11.96 3.35 17.74
N VAL A 59 11.41 4.42 18.31
CA VAL A 59 11.07 5.63 17.56
C VAL A 59 12.34 6.28 17.04
N VAL A 60 12.39 6.56 15.73
CA VAL A 60 13.52 7.22 15.09
C VAL A 60 13.24 8.70 14.79
N GLU A 61 12.03 9.01 14.32
CA GLU A 61 11.63 10.40 14.07
C GLU A 61 10.11 10.57 14.24
N LEU A 62 9.71 11.79 14.59
CA LEU A 62 8.32 12.22 14.72
C LEU A 62 8.09 13.43 13.82
N ILE A 63 7.00 13.41 13.04
CA ILE A 63 6.72 14.46 12.04
C ILE A 63 5.30 14.96 12.21
N LYS A 64 5.14 16.29 12.25
CA LYS A 64 3.85 16.96 12.20
C LYS A 64 3.94 18.19 11.30
N ASP A 65 2.95 18.39 10.44
CA ASP A 65 2.87 19.52 9.50
C ASP A 65 4.15 19.72 8.66
N GLY A 66 4.77 18.59 8.20
CA GLY A 66 6.00 18.59 7.40
C GLY A 66 7.25 19.03 8.17
N LYS A 67 7.24 18.99 9.52
CA LYS A 67 8.38 19.34 10.38
C LYS A 67 8.70 18.18 11.32
N VAL A 68 10.01 17.96 11.52
CA VAL A 68 10.50 17.04 12.55
C VAL A 68 10.28 17.65 13.92
N LEU A 69 9.76 16.85 14.84
CA LEU A 69 9.51 17.21 16.23
C LEU A 69 10.30 16.34 17.17
N THR A 70 10.54 16.83 18.37
CA THR A 70 11.15 16.05 19.47
C THR A 70 10.14 15.19 20.21
N ALA A 71 8.86 15.58 20.21
CA ALA A 71 7.78 14.84 20.83
C ALA A 71 6.43 15.12 20.14
N LEU A 72 5.50 14.14 20.24
CA LEU A 72 4.09 14.26 19.93
C LEU A 72 3.29 14.06 21.23
N SER A 73 2.26 14.88 21.46
CA SER A 73 1.44 14.86 22.66
C SER A 73 -0.05 14.60 22.36
N ALA A 74 -0.82 14.27 23.37
CA ALA A 74 -2.25 14.00 23.23
C ALA A 74 -2.98 15.07 22.41
N GLY A 75 -3.74 14.64 21.41
CA GLY A 75 -4.43 15.47 20.44
C GLY A 75 -3.66 15.75 19.15
N ASP A 76 -2.33 15.56 19.12
CA ASP A 76 -1.53 15.75 17.91
C ASP A 76 -1.84 14.69 16.86
N GLU A 77 -1.88 15.11 15.59
CA GLU A 77 -1.91 14.25 14.41
C GLU A 77 -0.59 14.39 13.66
N GLY A 78 -0.02 13.27 13.22
CA GLY A 78 1.28 13.28 12.57
C GLY A 78 1.78 11.89 12.22
N TYR A 79 3.07 11.78 11.96
CA TYR A 79 3.73 10.54 11.60
C TYR A 79 4.69 10.09 12.70
N VAL A 80 4.67 8.81 12.97
CA VAL A 80 5.66 8.11 13.79
C VAL A 80 6.49 7.21 12.89
N LEU A 81 7.83 7.38 12.91
CA LEU A 81 8.78 6.51 12.24
C LEU A 81 9.53 5.68 13.27
N SER A 82 9.77 4.43 12.96
CA SER A 82 10.49 3.47 13.81
C SER A 82 11.55 2.72 13.00
N ASN A 83 12.52 2.13 13.71
CA ASN A 83 13.57 1.33 13.10
C ASN A 83 13.03 0.05 12.43
N GLN A 84 11.97 -0.51 12.98
CA GLN A 84 11.29 -1.71 12.47
C GLN A 84 9.78 -1.62 12.68
N THR A 85 9.00 -2.40 11.92
CA THR A 85 7.53 -2.33 11.99
C THR A 85 6.85 -3.61 11.52
N PRO A 86 5.70 -4.00 12.14
CA PRO A 86 4.83 -5.02 11.60
C PRO A 86 3.80 -4.45 10.62
N PHE A 87 3.70 -3.12 10.45
CA PHE A 87 2.71 -2.46 9.61
C PHE A 87 3.12 -2.47 8.15
N TYR A 88 2.27 -3.03 7.28
CA TYR A 88 2.43 -2.95 5.83
C TYR A 88 2.16 -1.51 5.37
N ALA A 89 3.09 -0.94 4.64
CA ALA A 89 2.93 0.37 4.03
C ALA A 89 2.23 0.25 2.67
N GLU A 90 1.34 1.19 2.36
CA GLU A 90 0.61 1.24 1.09
C GLU A 90 1.56 1.03 -0.10
N SER A 91 1.27 0.02 -0.90
CA SER A 91 2.06 -0.33 -2.08
C SER A 91 1.28 -1.25 -3.01
N GLY A 92 1.54 -1.15 -4.33
CA GLY A 92 0.99 -2.07 -5.33
C GLY A 92 -0.54 -2.12 -5.37
N GLY A 93 -1.23 -1.04 -4.98
CA GLY A 93 -2.68 -0.95 -4.90
C GLY A 93 -3.30 -1.53 -3.62
N GLN A 94 -2.50 -2.10 -2.72
CA GLN A 94 -2.95 -2.50 -1.39
C GLN A 94 -2.79 -1.34 -0.41
N VAL A 95 -3.86 -1.04 0.34
CA VAL A 95 -3.87 0.00 1.38
C VAL A 95 -2.92 -0.32 2.53
N GLY A 96 -2.42 0.71 3.18
CA GLY A 96 -1.63 0.61 4.40
C GLY A 96 -2.41 0.01 5.57
N ASP A 97 -1.67 -0.57 6.51
CA ASP A 97 -2.25 -1.08 7.73
C ASP A 97 -2.64 0.02 8.71
N THR A 98 -3.58 -0.35 9.56
CA THR A 98 -4.00 0.44 10.71
C THR A 98 -3.78 -0.35 11.99
N GLY A 99 -3.76 0.35 13.12
CA GLY A 99 -3.56 -0.30 14.40
C GLY A 99 -3.24 0.68 15.52
N LYS A 100 -2.34 0.28 16.42
CA LYS A 100 -1.99 1.07 17.59
C LYS A 100 -0.49 1.02 17.85
N ILE A 101 0.02 2.14 18.37
CA ILE A 101 1.36 2.23 18.95
C ILE A 101 1.19 2.58 20.43
N LEU A 102 1.87 1.86 21.30
CA LEU A 102 1.76 1.92 22.74
C LEU A 102 3.15 2.15 23.37
N LYS A 103 3.21 2.93 24.47
CA LYS A 103 4.36 3.00 25.36
C LYS A 103 3.85 2.81 26.77
N GLY A 104 4.00 1.60 27.29
CA GLY A 104 3.36 1.19 28.53
C GLY A 104 1.84 1.39 28.51
N SER A 105 1.28 1.74 29.67
CA SER A 105 -0.14 2.08 29.82
C SER A 105 -0.45 3.56 29.58
N GLU A 106 0.57 4.41 29.52
CA GLU A 106 0.43 5.87 29.56
C GLU A 106 0.27 6.50 28.19
N PHE A 107 0.83 5.89 27.13
CA PHE A 107 0.79 6.42 25.77
C PHE A 107 -0.01 5.53 24.83
N LEU A 108 -0.85 6.15 24.00
CA LEU A 108 -1.59 5.49 22.92
C LEU A 108 -1.65 6.40 21.71
N PHE A 109 -1.16 5.86 20.57
CA PHE A 109 -1.30 6.45 19.25
C PHE A 109 -2.15 5.53 18.37
N GLU A 110 -3.18 6.07 17.75
CA GLU A 110 -4.03 5.38 16.78
C GLU A 110 -3.40 5.53 15.39
N VAL A 111 -2.89 4.44 14.82
CA VAL A 111 -2.42 4.42 13.44
C VAL A 111 -3.61 4.28 12.50
N ARG A 112 -3.86 5.30 11.69
CA ARG A 112 -4.96 5.36 10.72
C ARG A 112 -4.55 4.97 9.32
N ASP A 113 -3.25 5.13 9.01
CA ASP A 113 -2.67 4.75 7.74
C ASP A 113 -1.17 4.48 7.88
N THR A 114 -0.62 3.69 6.98
CA THR A 114 0.83 3.45 6.88
C THR A 114 1.27 3.64 5.44
N LYS A 115 2.11 4.65 5.21
CA LYS A 115 2.60 5.01 3.87
C LYS A 115 4.05 4.60 3.68
N LYS A 116 4.41 4.37 2.43
CA LYS A 116 5.78 4.10 2.03
C LYS A 116 6.41 5.37 1.49
N GLU A 117 7.35 5.94 2.24
CA GLU A 117 8.04 7.19 1.91
C GLU A 117 9.50 6.91 1.54
N ALA A 118 10.10 7.77 0.71
CA ALA A 118 11.48 7.63 0.22
C ALA A 118 11.88 6.19 -0.20
N GLY A 119 10.91 5.41 -0.68
CA GLY A 119 11.09 4.06 -1.21
C GLY A 119 11.03 2.94 -0.16
N ASP A 120 11.51 3.12 1.05
CA ASP A 120 11.64 2.07 2.08
C ASP A 120 11.42 2.52 3.54
N LEU A 121 10.99 3.77 3.76
CA LEU A 121 10.51 4.21 5.07
C LEU A 121 9.03 3.87 5.25
N HIS A 122 8.66 3.26 6.37
CA HIS A 122 7.27 3.05 6.76
C HIS A 122 6.84 4.18 7.70
N ALA A 123 6.01 5.08 7.21
CA ALA A 123 5.51 6.25 7.94
C ALA A 123 4.10 5.97 8.48
N HIS A 124 3.98 5.86 9.80
CA HIS A 124 2.72 5.55 10.48
C HIS A 124 1.97 6.85 10.77
N TYR A 125 0.96 7.18 9.95
CA TYR A 125 0.11 8.36 10.16
C TYR A 125 -1.02 8.07 11.13
N GLY A 126 -1.27 9.01 12.03
CA GLY A 126 -2.36 8.85 12.99
C GLY A 126 -2.46 9.97 14.01
N LYS A 127 -3.08 9.64 15.15
CA LYS A 127 -3.38 10.59 16.22
C LYS A 127 -2.94 10.06 17.59
N VAL A 128 -2.32 10.91 18.37
CA VAL A 128 -2.07 10.66 19.80
C VAL A 128 -3.38 10.79 20.56
N LEU A 129 -3.86 9.67 21.12
CA LEU A 129 -5.08 9.66 21.93
C LEU A 129 -4.80 9.95 23.41
N ARG A 130 -3.59 9.60 23.88
CA ARG A 130 -3.18 9.77 25.27
C ARG A 130 -1.67 9.81 25.40
N GLY A 131 -1.18 10.63 26.35
CA GLY A 131 0.22 10.72 26.73
C GLY A 131 1.11 11.49 25.78
N SER A 132 2.40 11.22 25.81
CA SER A 132 3.42 11.82 24.95
C SER A 132 4.46 10.81 24.50
N LEU A 133 4.93 10.96 23.28
CA LEU A 133 5.94 10.12 22.65
C LEU A 133 7.12 10.98 22.21
N GLY A 134 8.33 10.58 22.58
CA GLY A 134 9.58 11.23 22.17
C GLY A 134 10.44 10.37 21.24
N ASN A 135 11.45 10.98 20.63
CA ASN A 135 12.46 10.27 19.88
C ASN A 135 13.24 9.32 20.81
N ASN A 136 13.63 8.17 20.29
CA ASN A 136 14.30 7.07 20.98
C ASN A 136 13.45 6.29 22.01
N ASP A 137 12.18 6.63 22.19
CA ASP A 137 11.27 5.83 23.01
C ASP A 137 11.12 4.41 22.44
N ILE A 138 11.03 3.44 23.34
CA ILE A 138 10.68 2.06 23.00
C ILE A 138 9.16 1.93 23.02
N ILE A 139 8.62 1.43 21.94
CA ILE A 139 7.18 1.33 21.68
C ILE A 139 6.79 -0.10 21.33
N LYS A 140 5.57 -0.47 21.68
CA LYS A 140 4.92 -1.68 21.19
C LYS A 140 3.98 -1.30 20.04
N MET A 141 4.17 -1.92 18.90
CA MET A 141 3.38 -1.71 17.68
C MET A 141 2.43 -2.89 17.49
N GLN A 142 1.14 -2.60 17.27
CA GLN A 142 0.09 -3.63 17.12
C GLN A 142 -0.77 -3.32 15.90
N VAL A 143 -0.71 -4.18 14.90
CA VAL A 143 -1.55 -4.10 13.69
C VAL A 143 -2.98 -4.52 14.02
N ASN A 144 -3.97 -3.91 13.37
CA ASN A 144 -5.34 -4.42 13.38
C ASN A 144 -5.40 -5.74 12.61
N GLU A 145 -5.25 -6.84 13.32
CA GLU A 145 -5.16 -8.19 12.76
C GLU A 145 -6.37 -8.52 11.88
N LYS A 146 -7.59 -8.25 12.35
CA LYS A 146 -8.82 -8.51 11.58
C LYS A 146 -8.82 -7.80 10.24
N ARG A 147 -8.42 -6.52 10.22
CA ARG A 147 -8.34 -5.71 8.99
C ARG A 147 -7.25 -6.27 8.06
N ARG A 148 -6.08 -6.59 8.57
CA ARG A 148 -4.97 -7.20 7.82
C ARG A 148 -5.37 -8.53 7.18
N LEU A 149 -5.99 -9.44 7.93
CA LEU A 149 -6.42 -10.74 7.42
C LEU A 149 -7.45 -10.60 6.31
N ASN A 150 -8.41 -9.68 6.44
CA ASN A 150 -9.37 -9.39 5.39
C ASN A 150 -8.69 -8.82 4.14
N THR A 151 -7.75 -7.88 4.30
CA THR A 151 -6.96 -7.31 3.19
C THR A 151 -6.15 -8.38 2.47
N ARG A 152 -5.49 -9.28 3.20
CA ARG A 152 -4.76 -10.43 2.62
C ARG A 152 -5.70 -11.36 1.82
N ALA A 153 -6.90 -11.62 2.33
CA ALA A 153 -7.89 -12.42 1.61
C ALA A 153 -8.32 -11.76 0.29
N ASN A 154 -8.55 -10.44 0.30
CA ASN A 154 -8.89 -9.69 -0.90
C ASN A 154 -7.71 -9.58 -1.88
N HIS A 155 -6.47 -9.50 -1.39
CA HIS A 155 -5.27 -9.55 -2.22
C HIS A 155 -5.16 -10.90 -2.96
N SER A 156 -5.33 -12.01 -2.26
CA SER A 156 -5.35 -13.34 -2.89
C SER A 156 -6.51 -13.47 -3.89
N ALA A 157 -7.70 -12.95 -3.56
CA ALA A 157 -8.84 -12.93 -4.46
C ALA A 157 -8.56 -12.12 -5.75
N THR A 158 -7.77 -11.05 -5.66
CA THR A 158 -7.35 -10.25 -6.83
C THR A 158 -6.51 -11.07 -7.81
N HIS A 159 -5.58 -11.88 -7.31
CA HIS A 159 -4.79 -12.78 -8.16
C HIS A 159 -5.65 -13.87 -8.82
N LEU A 160 -6.57 -14.48 -8.04
CA LEU A 160 -7.50 -15.47 -8.59
C LEU A 160 -8.42 -14.86 -9.66
N LEU A 161 -8.90 -13.63 -9.43
CA LEU A 161 -9.71 -12.90 -10.40
C LEU A 161 -8.93 -12.62 -11.69
N HIS A 162 -7.70 -12.14 -11.58
CA HIS A 162 -6.84 -11.89 -12.76
C HIS A 162 -6.63 -13.16 -13.60
N GLU A 163 -6.26 -14.25 -12.95
CA GLU A 163 -6.06 -15.54 -13.66
C GLU A 163 -7.37 -16.06 -14.28
N SER A 164 -8.50 -15.94 -13.59
CA SER A 164 -9.81 -16.35 -14.11
C SER A 164 -10.24 -15.50 -15.31
N LEU A 165 -10.01 -14.19 -15.27
CA LEU A 165 -10.26 -13.30 -16.40
C LEU A 165 -9.41 -13.71 -17.62
N ARG A 166 -8.13 -14.00 -17.43
CA ARG A 166 -7.25 -14.45 -18.52
C ARG A 166 -7.70 -15.78 -19.14
N ARG A 167 -8.17 -16.72 -18.33
CA ARG A 167 -8.67 -18.00 -18.82
C ARG A 167 -9.99 -17.89 -19.59
N VAL A 168 -10.87 -16.99 -19.18
CA VAL A 168 -12.20 -16.84 -19.80
C VAL A 168 -12.17 -15.88 -20.99
N LEU A 169 -11.44 -14.79 -20.90
CA LEU A 169 -11.44 -13.71 -21.89
C LEU A 169 -10.25 -13.74 -22.84
N GLY A 170 -9.17 -14.44 -22.48
CA GLY A 170 -7.94 -14.58 -23.26
C GLY A 170 -6.70 -14.05 -22.54
N SER A 171 -5.54 -14.55 -22.98
CA SER A 171 -4.23 -14.23 -22.40
C SER A 171 -3.83 -12.75 -22.50
N GLU A 172 -4.46 -12.01 -23.41
CA GLU A 172 -4.22 -10.58 -23.64
C GLU A 172 -4.76 -9.67 -22.52
N VAL A 173 -5.56 -10.22 -21.60
CA VAL A 173 -6.04 -9.49 -20.44
C VAL A 173 -4.86 -9.15 -19.53
N THR A 174 -4.61 -7.84 -19.36
CA THR A 174 -3.56 -7.31 -18.48
C THR A 174 -4.15 -6.35 -17.46
N GLN A 175 -3.58 -6.35 -16.26
CA GLN A 175 -3.93 -5.41 -15.21
C GLN A 175 -3.56 -3.98 -15.63
N ARG A 176 -4.48 -3.04 -15.40
CA ARG A 176 -4.27 -1.59 -15.59
C ARG A 176 -4.22 -0.86 -14.26
N GLY A 177 -4.93 -1.36 -13.28
CA GLY A 177 -4.93 -0.84 -11.92
C GLY A 177 -5.50 -1.85 -10.94
N SER A 178 -5.24 -1.63 -9.65
CA SER A 178 -5.88 -2.39 -8.58
C SER A 178 -6.04 -1.53 -7.34
N TYR A 179 -7.05 -1.87 -6.56
CA TYR A 179 -7.23 -1.35 -5.21
C TYR A 179 -7.64 -2.52 -4.32
N VAL A 180 -6.92 -2.71 -3.23
CA VAL A 180 -7.14 -3.83 -2.31
C VAL A 180 -7.21 -3.29 -0.88
N SER A 181 -8.38 -3.43 -0.25
CA SER A 181 -8.62 -3.06 1.14
C SER A 181 -9.30 -4.21 1.91
N HIS A 182 -9.61 -3.99 3.16
CA HIS A 182 -10.25 -4.99 4.03
C HIS A 182 -11.72 -5.27 3.71
N ASP A 183 -12.40 -4.34 3.04
CA ASP A 183 -13.82 -4.36 2.72
C ASP A 183 -14.10 -4.63 1.25
N ARG A 184 -13.17 -4.28 0.35
CA ARG A 184 -13.35 -4.41 -1.09
C ARG A 184 -12.03 -4.55 -1.84
N LEU A 185 -12.15 -5.05 -3.07
CA LEU A 185 -11.12 -4.98 -4.09
C LEU A 185 -11.68 -4.33 -5.37
N ARG A 186 -10.82 -3.66 -6.13
CA ARG A 186 -11.08 -3.22 -7.49
C ARG A 186 -9.94 -3.73 -8.36
N PHE A 187 -10.30 -4.24 -9.53
CA PHE A 187 -9.33 -4.71 -10.51
C PHE A 187 -9.67 -4.13 -11.87
N ASP A 188 -8.85 -3.23 -12.36
CA ASP A 188 -9.00 -2.59 -13.65
C ASP A 188 -8.15 -3.35 -14.69
N PHE A 189 -8.75 -3.70 -15.82
CA PHE A 189 -8.09 -4.47 -16.87
C PHE A 189 -8.50 -4.01 -18.26
N ASN A 190 -7.65 -4.31 -19.25
CA ASN A 190 -7.97 -4.05 -20.65
C ASN A 190 -8.83 -5.17 -21.21
N TYR A 191 -9.93 -4.81 -21.86
CA TYR A 191 -10.76 -5.73 -22.66
C TYR A 191 -11.49 -4.91 -23.74
N PRO A 192 -11.49 -5.35 -25.03
CA PRO A 192 -11.96 -4.50 -26.14
C PRO A 192 -13.48 -4.34 -26.22
N LYS A 193 -14.23 -5.11 -25.45
CA LYS A 193 -15.70 -5.11 -25.42
C LYS A 193 -16.24 -5.30 -24.02
N GLN A 194 -17.51 -5.02 -23.82
CA GLN A 194 -18.20 -5.33 -22.57
C GLN A 194 -18.27 -6.85 -22.36
N MET A 195 -18.03 -7.31 -21.15
CA MET A 195 -18.20 -8.72 -20.79
C MET A 195 -19.67 -9.12 -20.90
N THR A 196 -19.92 -10.29 -21.44
CA THR A 196 -21.26 -10.90 -21.46
C THR A 196 -21.62 -11.47 -20.09
N ALA A 197 -22.91 -11.66 -19.81
CA ALA A 197 -23.37 -12.27 -18.58
C ALA A 197 -22.76 -13.68 -18.37
N ASP A 198 -22.64 -14.47 -19.44
CA ASP A 198 -22.02 -15.80 -19.40
C ASP A 198 -20.53 -15.75 -19.06
N GLU A 199 -19.79 -14.79 -19.61
CA GLU A 199 -18.36 -14.58 -19.28
C GLU A 199 -18.22 -14.21 -17.79
N ILE A 200 -19.06 -13.33 -17.27
CA ILE A 200 -19.07 -12.94 -15.85
C ILE A 200 -19.34 -14.16 -14.96
N LEU A 201 -20.36 -14.95 -15.25
CA LEU A 201 -20.70 -16.16 -14.50
C LEU A 201 -19.59 -17.19 -14.51
N LYS A 202 -18.89 -17.38 -15.66
CA LYS A 202 -17.74 -18.28 -15.76
C LYS A 202 -16.58 -17.82 -14.89
N VAL A 203 -16.23 -16.52 -14.93
CA VAL A 203 -15.18 -15.93 -14.09
C VAL A 203 -15.53 -16.09 -12.61
N GLU A 204 -16.75 -15.75 -12.20
CA GLU A 204 -17.22 -15.87 -10.83
C GLU A 204 -17.14 -17.31 -10.32
N LYS A 205 -17.64 -18.27 -11.11
CA LYS A 205 -17.55 -19.69 -10.79
C LYS A 205 -16.12 -20.14 -10.61
N MET A 206 -15.21 -19.77 -11.52
CA MET A 206 -13.81 -20.17 -11.48
C MET A 206 -13.09 -19.63 -10.23
N VAL A 207 -13.32 -18.36 -9.88
CA VAL A 207 -12.78 -17.75 -8.66
C VAL A 207 -13.29 -18.49 -7.41
N ASN A 208 -14.58 -18.79 -7.36
CA ASN A 208 -15.21 -19.47 -6.21
C ASN A 208 -14.76 -20.94 -6.08
N ASP A 209 -14.57 -21.64 -7.21
CA ASP A 209 -14.10 -23.03 -7.20
C ASP A 209 -12.61 -23.11 -6.75
N ALA A 210 -11.75 -22.24 -7.25
CA ALA A 210 -10.36 -22.15 -6.79
C ALA A 210 -10.26 -21.89 -5.28
N LYS A 211 -11.17 -21.11 -4.73
CA LYS A 211 -11.27 -20.81 -3.30
C LYS A 211 -11.71 -22.01 -2.46
N LYS A 212 -12.51 -22.93 -3.01
CA LYS A 212 -12.91 -24.16 -2.30
C LYS A 212 -11.75 -25.13 -2.15
N HIS A 213 -10.93 -25.30 -3.19
CA HIS A 213 -9.73 -26.14 -3.12
C HIS A 213 -8.69 -25.65 -2.09
N ASP A 214 -8.56 -24.33 -1.91
CA ASP A 214 -7.68 -23.74 -0.89
C ASP A 214 -8.24 -23.90 0.55
N LYS A 215 -9.55 -24.19 0.68
CA LYS A 215 -10.22 -24.39 1.99
C LYS A 215 -10.08 -25.81 2.52
N GLU A 216 -9.96 -26.82 1.66
CA GLU A 216 -9.78 -28.21 2.09
C GLU A 216 -8.44 -28.42 2.82
N ASP A 217 -7.43 -27.58 2.51
CA ASP A 217 -6.14 -27.59 3.20
C ASP A 217 -6.06 -26.69 4.46
N LYS A 218 -7.08 -25.87 4.73
CA LYS A 218 -7.08 -24.93 5.86
C LYS A 218 -8.44 -24.82 6.54
N GLU A 219 -8.75 -25.79 7.36
CA GLU A 219 -9.98 -25.95 8.16
C GLU A 219 -10.36 -24.78 9.12
N LYS A 220 -9.79 -23.60 9.01
CA LYS A 220 -10.00 -22.50 9.99
C LYS A 220 -10.20 -21.09 9.44
N ARG A 221 -10.71 -20.87 8.22
CA ARG A 221 -10.99 -19.48 7.80
C ARG A 221 -12.34 -19.34 7.11
N GLU A 222 -13.40 -19.33 7.91
CA GLU A 222 -14.70 -18.83 7.48
C GLU A 222 -14.63 -17.32 7.25
N LYS A 223 -14.77 -16.90 5.99
CA LYS A 223 -15.47 -15.66 5.63
C LYS A 223 -15.83 -15.69 4.15
N LYS A 224 -17.15 -15.61 3.88
CA LYS A 224 -17.68 -15.27 2.57
C LYS A 224 -17.10 -13.92 2.14
N VAL A 225 -16.19 -13.91 1.17
CA VAL A 225 -15.84 -12.69 0.46
C VAL A 225 -16.99 -12.42 -0.50
N HIS A 226 -17.79 -11.39 -0.24
CA HIS A 226 -18.70 -10.84 -1.24
C HIS A 226 -17.82 -10.21 -2.33
N LEU A 227 -17.71 -10.92 -3.45
CA LEU A 227 -17.09 -10.40 -4.65
C LEU A 227 -18.09 -9.43 -5.28
N ILE A 228 -18.00 -8.16 -4.93
CA ILE A 228 -18.69 -7.11 -5.68
C ILE A 228 -17.80 -6.83 -6.89
N ILE A 229 -18.13 -7.43 -8.02
CA ILE A 229 -17.52 -7.05 -9.31
C ILE A 229 -18.17 -5.71 -9.70
N LEU A 230 -17.59 -4.62 -9.24
CA LEU A 230 -17.85 -3.30 -9.80
C LEU A 230 -17.04 -3.18 -11.09
N SER A 231 -17.63 -3.62 -12.21
CA SER A 231 -17.09 -3.38 -13.53
C SER A 231 -17.27 -1.90 -13.87
N LEU A 232 -16.32 -1.06 -13.51
CA LEU A 232 -16.14 0.22 -14.17
C LEU A 232 -15.30 -0.04 -15.41
N ILE A 233 -15.95 -0.40 -16.50
CA ILE A 233 -15.34 -0.41 -17.84
C ILE A 233 -15.13 1.04 -18.22
N HIS A 234 -13.93 1.56 -18.01
CA HIS A 234 -13.49 2.76 -18.72
C HIS A 234 -13.02 2.30 -20.10
N ILE A 235 -13.91 2.41 -21.07
CA ILE A 235 -13.54 2.40 -22.49
C ILE A 235 -12.82 3.74 -22.72
N SER A 236 -11.49 3.72 -22.77
CA SER A 236 -10.75 4.83 -23.33
C SER A 236 -10.96 4.78 -24.85
N GLU A 237 -11.76 5.72 -25.37
CA GLU A 237 -11.87 5.93 -26.80
C GLU A 237 -10.48 6.14 -27.41
N PRO A 238 -10.22 5.56 -28.60
CA PRO A 238 -8.98 5.84 -29.31
C PRO A 238 -9.01 7.31 -29.74
N THR A 239 -8.12 8.11 -29.21
CA THR A 239 -7.82 9.43 -29.74
C THR A 239 -7.36 9.29 -31.18
N ARG A 240 -8.11 9.89 -32.09
CA ARG A 240 -7.76 10.09 -33.50
C ARG A 240 -6.53 10.97 -33.65
#